data_12fd737008a84a1e948e0b2021dda66f
#
_entry.id   12fd737008a84a1e948e0b2021dda66f
#
_cell.length_a   1.000
_cell.length_b   1.000
_cell.length_c   1.000
_cell.angle_alpha   90.00
_cell.angle_beta   90.00
_cell.angle_gamma   90.00
#
_symmetry.space_group_name_H-M   'P 1'
#
loop_
_entity.id
_entity.type
_entity.pdbx_description
1 polymer ?
#
loop_
_entity_poly.entity_id
_entity_poly.type
_entity_poly.pdbx_seq_one_letter_code
_entity_poly.pdbx_strand_id
1 'polypeptide(L)'
;GINDLDRIRKGVKAANIMSGVYAVLVYGLVYIALPYIVPLFISEQIEMVCGYARTYITICGMFFIPLGMIFIFRNALQGCGFGFMPMMGGVVELLSRGIMAFAAAHLMSYVGVCFANASAWLTAGIFLWIAYHFLMKKMVREKKVHEERMLAEAMQ
;
A
#
# COMPACT_ATOMS: atom_id res chain seq x y z
N GLY A 1 -3.41 2.22 -27.28
CA GLY A 1 -4.14 1.37 -26.33
C GLY A 1 -5.55 1.87 -26.13
N ILE A 2 -6.51 0.99 -26.08
CA ILE A 2 -7.93 1.30 -25.82
C ILE A 2 -7.99 1.94 -24.44
N ASN A 3 -8.36 3.23 -24.37
CA ASN A 3 -8.44 4.02 -23.15
C ASN A 3 -9.73 3.66 -22.38
N ASP A 4 -9.81 2.40 -21.93
CA ASP A 4 -10.97 1.83 -21.25
C ASP A 4 -10.82 1.99 -19.73
N LEU A 5 -11.30 3.12 -19.23
CA LEU A 5 -11.24 3.49 -17.81
C LEU A 5 -12.04 2.52 -16.92
N ASP A 6 -13.09 1.92 -17.43
CA ASP A 6 -13.89 0.95 -16.68
C ASP A 6 -13.15 -0.37 -16.50
N ARG A 7 -12.38 -0.77 -17.50
CA ARG A 7 -11.49 -1.93 -17.40
C ARG A 7 -10.38 -1.72 -16.39
N ILE A 8 -9.78 -0.51 -16.33
CA ILE A 8 -8.78 -0.15 -15.32
C ILE A 8 -9.38 -0.25 -13.92
N ARG A 9 -10.58 0.33 -13.70
CA ARG A 9 -11.27 0.27 -12.38
C ARG A 9 -11.57 -1.15 -11.94
N LYS A 10 -12.10 -1.99 -12.85
CA LYS A 10 -12.38 -3.40 -12.58
C LYS A 10 -11.10 -4.16 -12.23
N GLY A 11 -10.03 -3.94 -12.99
CA GLY A 11 -8.73 -4.55 -12.72
C GLY A 11 -8.15 -4.17 -11.37
N VAL A 12 -8.16 -2.88 -11.01
CA VAL A 12 -7.69 -2.39 -9.71
C VAL A 12 -8.53 -2.96 -8.56
N LYS A 13 -9.87 -3.05 -8.72
CA LYS A 13 -10.74 -3.66 -7.72
C LYS A 13 -10.44 -5.15 -7.53
N ALA A 14 -10.31 -5.90 -8.62
CA ALA A 14 -9.97 -7.33 -8.56
C ALA A 14 -8.59 -7.54 -7.91
N ALA A 15 -7.59 -6.75 -8.29
CA ALA A 15 -6.25 -6.81 -7.71
C ALA A 15 -6.26 -6.53 -6.19
N ASN A 16 -7.05 -5.54 -5.73
CA ASN A 16 -7.18 -5.25 -4.29
C ASN A 16 -7.82 -6.42 -3.53
N ILE A 17 -8.84 -7.07 -4.08
CA ILE A 17 -9.47 -8.24 -3.45
C ILE A 17 -8.46 -9.39 -3.37
N MET A 18 -7.77 -9.71 -4.46
CA MET A 18 -6.76 -10.77 -4.49
C MET A 18 -5.61 -10.49 -3.52
N SER A 19 -5.13 -9.23 -3.47
CA SER A 19 -4.10 -8.80 -2.53
C SER A 19 -4.55 -8.92 -1.07
N GLY A 20 -5.82 -8.59 -0.77
CA GLY A 20 -6.38 -8.75 0.56
C GLY A 20 -6.41 -10.22 1.01
N VAL A 21 -6.88 -11.12 0.15
CA VAL A 21 -6.87 -12.56 0.41
C VAL A 21 -5.44 -13.06 0.64
N TYR A 22 -4.52 -12.68 -0.23
CA TYR A 22 -3.10 -13.04 -0.13
C TYR A 22 -2.47 -12.53 1.18
N ALA A 23 -2.77 -11.28 1.57
CA ALA A 23 -2.28 -10.70 2.81
C ALA A 23 -2.70 -11.50 4.05
N VAL A 24 -3.96 -11.94 4.11
CA VAL A 24 -4.48 -12.76 5.22
C VAL A 24 -3.81 -14.14 5.25
N LEU A 25 -3.66 -14.79 4.08
CA LEU A 25 -3.00 -16.09 3.99
C LEU A 25 -1.53 -16.03 4.41
N VAL A 26 -0.79 -15.03 3.91
CA VAL A 26 0.62 -14.85 4.27
C VAL A 26 0.79 -14.51 5.74
N TYR A 27 -0.07 -13.64 6.30
CA TYR A 27 -0.05 -13.32 7.72
C TYR A 27 -0.23 -14.59 8.58
N GLY A 28 -1.24 -15.41 8.26
CA GLY A 28 -1.50 -16.67 8.96
C GLY A 28 -0.32 -17.64 8.86
N LEU A 29 0.24 -17.79 7.65
CA LEU A 29 1.40 -18.66 7.42
C LEU A 29 2.62 -18.22 8.24
N VAL A 30 2.96 -16.92 8.18
CA VAL A 30 4.13 -16.37 8.90
C VAL A 30 3.92 -16.49 10.41
N TYR A 31 2.71 -16.22 10.90
CA TYR A 31 2.40 -16.33 12.32
C TYR A 31 2.57 -17.75 12.86
N ILE A 32 2.13 -18.77 12.08
CA ILE A 32 2.30 -20.19 12.43
C ILE A 32 3.77 -20.63 12.30
N ALA A 33 4.48 -20.16 11.27
CA ALA A 33 5.86 -20.55 11.01
C ALA A 33 6.88 -19.90 11.98
N LEU A 34 6.49 -18.79 12.64
CA LEU A 34 7.40 -18.02 13.50
C LEU A 34 8.17 -18.85 14.54
N PRO A 35 7.52 -19.73 15.35
CA PRO A 35 8.21 -20.52 16.37
C PRO A 35 9.22 -21.53 15.78
N TYR A 36 9.09 -21.88 14.51
CA TYR A 36 10.02 -22.77 13.80
C TYR A 36 11.16 -22.00 13.15
N ILE A 37 10.91 -20.77 12.72
CA ILE A 37 11.90 -19.93 12.03
C ILE A 37 12.89 -19.29 13.02
N VAL A 38 12.41 -18.76 14.15
CA VAL A 38 13.26 -18.04 15.11
C VAL A 38 14.44 -18.89 15.62
N PRO A 39 14.27 -20.17 15.98
CA PRO A 39 15.38 -21.01 16.44
C PRO A 39 16.47 -21.27 15.39
N LEU A 40 16.16 -21.09 14.09
CA LEU A 40 17.16 -21.22 13.02
C LEU A 40 18.19 -20.09 12.99
N PHE A 41 17.82 -18.92 13.53
CA PHE A 41 18.68 -17.74 13.53
C PHE A 41 19.28 -17.41 14.90
N ILE A 42 18.66 -17.87 15.98
CA ILE A 42 19.03 -17.50 17.36
C ILE A 42 19.01 -18.75 18.23
N SER A 43 20.13 -18.98 18.93
CA SER A 43 20.31 -20.14 19.84
C SER A 43 20.00 -19.79 21.30
N GLU A 44 20.05 -18.49 21.65
CA GLU A 44 19.85 -18.03 23.03
C GLU A 44 18.60 -17.13 23.12
N GLN A 45 17.92 -17.16 24.27
CA GLN A 45 16.74 -16.33 24.57
C GLN A 45 15.60 -16.45 23.57
N ILE A 46 15.38 -17.64 23.00
CA ILE A 46 14.42 -17.92 21.93
C ILE A 46 13.01 -17.44 22.32
N GLU A 47 12.55 -17.70 23.55
CA GLU A 47 11.21 -17.32 24.00
C GLU A 47 10.99 -15.80 24.01
N MET A 48 12.00 -15.05 24.48
CA MET A 48 11.93 -13.58 24.52
C MET A 48 11.90 -13.00 23.11
N VAL A 49 12.76 -13.49 22.22
CA VAL A 49 12.81 -13.05 20.82
C VAL A 49 11.53 -13.43 20.08
N CYS A 50 10.98 -14.62 20.30
CA CYS A 50 9.69 -15.03 19.76
C CYS A 50 8.56 -14.08 20.22
N GLY A 51 8.57 -13.63 21.46
CA GLY A 51 7.62 -12.68 22.01
C GLY A 51 7.65 -11.33 21.26
N TYR A 52 8.84 -10.76 21.10
CA TYR A 52 9.03 -9.53 20.34
C TYR A 52 8.67 -9.69 18.86
N ALA A 53 9.07 -10.78 18.23
CA ALA A 53 8.75 -11.08 16.84
C ALA A 53 7.23 -11.24 16.64
N ARG A 54 6.51 -11.90 17.54
CA ARG A 54 5.04 -12.00 17.50
C ARG A 54 4.38 -10.63 17.57
N THR A 55 4.81 -9.78 18.49
CA THR A 55 4.29 -8.41 18.60
C THR A 55 4.50 -7.64 17.31
N TYR A 56 5.70 -7.68 16.74
CA TYR A 56 6.02 -7.03 15.47
C TYR A 56 5.16 -7.55 14.32
N ILE A 57 5.08 -8.87 14.15
CA ILE A 57 4.31 -9.50 13.06
C ILE A 57 2.82 -9.23 13.22
N THR A 58 2.29 -9.22 14.45
CA THR A 58 0.89 -8.90 14.70
C THR A 58 0.56 -7.47 14.30
N ILE A 59 1.38 -6.51 14.73
CA ILE A 59 1.18 -5.10 14.36
C ILE A 59 1.32 -4.92 12.86
N CYS A 60 2.41 -5.38 12.24
CA CYS A 60 2.61 -5.24 10.79
C CYS A 60 1.56 -6.00 9.98
N GLY A 61 1.14 -7.18 10.43
CA GLY A 61 0.14 -8.00 9.75
C GLY A 61 -1.22 -7.36 9.62
N MET A 62 -1.66 -6.60 10.63
CA MET A 62 -2.89 -5.81 10.56
C MET A 62 -2.84 -4.76 9.43
N PHE A 63 -1.65 -4.32 9.03
CA PHE A 63 -1.44 -3.31 8.00
C PHE A 63 -0.96 -3.88 6.65
N PHE A 64 -1.00 -5.19 6.46
CA PHE A 64 -0.68 -5.81 5.17
C PHE A 64 -1.68 -5.45 4.07
N ILE A 65 -2.94 -5.19 4.42
CA ILE A 65 -3.95 -4.73 3.45
C ILE A 65 -3.58 -3.34 2.90
N PRO A 66 -3.34 -2.30 3.72
CA PRO A 66 -2.80 -1.02 3.24
C PRO A 66 -1.51 -1.16 2.41
N LEU A 67 -0.60 -2.04 2.81
CA LEU A 67 0.62 -2.32 2.06
C LEU A 67 0.31 -2.83 0.64
N GLY A 68 -0.60 -3.79 0.50
CA GLY A 68 -1.05 -4.28 -0.80
C GLY A 68 -1.66 -3.19 -1.66
N MET A 69 -2.48 -2.33 -1.07
CA MET A 69 -3.10 -1.18 -1.75
C MET A 69 -2.06 -0.20 -2.30
N ILE A 70 -0.95 0.06 -1.58
CA ILE A 70 0.13 0.93 -2.05
C ILE A 70 0.67 0.43 -3.40
N PHE A 71 1.01 -0.86 -3.49
CA PHE A 71 1.55 -1.44 -4.71
C PHE A 71 0.56 -1.38 -5.86
N ILE A 72 -0.72 -1.69 -5.61
CA ILE A 72 -1.76 -1.70 -6.65
C ILE A 72 -2.02 -0.30 -7.18
N PHE A 73 -2.22 0.69 -6.31
CA PHE A 73 -2.45 2.07 -6.74
C PHE A 73 -1.21 2.69 -7.39
N ARG A 74 -0.01 2.38 -6.88
CA ARG A 74 1.26 2.82 -7.48
C ARG A 74 1.38 2.32 -8.92
N ASN A 75 1.21 1.02 -9.14
CA ASN A 75 1.28 0.42 -10.47
C ASN A 75 0.16 0.89 -11.39
N ALA A 76 -1.06 1.06 -10.88
CA ALA A 76 -2.18 1.58 -11.66
C ALA A 76 -1.93 3.02 -12.13
N LEU A 77 -1.41 3.89 -11.27
CA LEU A 77 -1.06 5.27 -11.62
C LEU A 77 0.09 5.33 -12.63
N GLN A 78 1.12 4.50 -12.45
CA GLN A 78 2.22 4.39 -13.41
C GLN A 78 1.74 3.89 -14.76
N GLY A 79 0.88 2.88 -14.78
CA GLY A 79 0.28 2.35 -16.01
C GLY A 79 -0.61 3.36 -16.75
N CYS A 80 -1.19 4.32 -16.02
CA CYS A 80 -1.93 5.46 -16.59
C CYS A 80 -1.02 6.62 -17.05
N GLY A 81 0.31 6.52 -16.89
CA GLY A 81 1.27 7.56 -17.27
C GLY A 81 1.55 8.61 -16.19
N PHE A 82 1.01 8.45 -14.98
CA PHE A 82 1.22 9.38 -13.87
C PHE A 82 2.37 8.91 -12.96
N GLY A 83 3.62 9.03 -13.42
CA GLY A 83 4.80 8.59 -12.66
C GLY A 83 5.11 9.43 -11.42
N PHE A 84 4.75 10.72 -11.41
CA PHE A 84 5.05 11.65 -10.31
C PHE A 84 4.31 11.29 -9.00
N MET A 85 3.03 10.92 -9.07
CA MET A 85 2.24 10.59 -7.88
C MET A 85 2.74 9.36 -7.12
N PRO A 86 3.08 8.25 -7.78
CA PRO A 86 3.75 7.12 -7.12
C PRO A 86 5.08 7.47 -6.44
N MET A 87 5.86 8.36 -7.04
CA MET A 87 7.10 8.86 -6.43
C MET A 87 6.82 9.64 -5.15
N MET A 88 5.84 10.54 -5.17
CA MET A 88 5.41 11.26 -3.96
C MET A 88 4.88 10.32 -2.87
N GLY A 89 4.21 9.24 -3.23
CA GLY A 89 3.80 8.20 -2.29
C GLY A 89 4.99 7.60 -1.51
N GLY A 90 6.13 7.40 -2.18
CA GLY A 90 7.37 6.97 -1.54
C GLY A 90 7.95 8.01 -0.57
N VAL A 91 7.88 9.29 -0.91
CA VAL A 91 8.31 10.39 -0.03
C VAL A 91 7.43 10.44 1.22
N VAL A 92 6.11 10.36 1.07
CA VAL A 92 5.15 10.31 2.20
C VAL A 92 5.44 9.12 3.11
N GLU A 93 5.71 7.94 2.54
CA GLU A 93 6.08 6.74 3.29
C GLU A 93 7.36 6.95 4.10
N LEU A 94 8.39 7.52 3.50
CA LEU A 94 9.68 7.79 4.15
C LEU A 94 9.53 8.78 5.30
N LEU A 95 8.82 9.89 5.08
CA LEU A 95 8.60 10.91 6.09
C LEU A 95 7.79 10.37 7.28
N SER A 96 6.71 9.64 7.01
CA SER A 96 5.90 9.02 8.07
C SER A 96 6.71 8.04 8.90
N ARG A 97 7.51 7.19 8.25
CA ARG A 97 8.40 6.24 8.92
C ARG A 97 9.44 6.94 9.78
N GLY A 98 10.06 8.00 9.26
CA GLY A 98 11.06 8.79 10.00
C GLY A 98 10.47 9.46 11.23
N ILE A 99 9.32 10.11 11.10
CA ILE A 99 8.63 10.77 12.22
C ILE A 99 8.26 9.77 13.31
N MET A 100 7.66 8.63 12.95
CA MET A 100 7.27 7.61 13.91
C MET A 100 8.47 6.93 14.56
N ALA A 101 9.53 6.65 13.81
CA ALA A 101 10.75 6.08 14.37
C ALA A 101 11.42 7.04 15.37
N PHE A 102 11.47 8.33 15.05
CA PHE A 102 12.01 9.36 15.94
C PHE A 102 11.17 9.48 17.23
N ALA A 103 9.84 9.52 17.12
CA ALA A 103 8.94 9.56 18.26
C ALA A 103 9.07 8.30 19.13
N ALA A 104 9.16 7.12 18.53
CA ALA A 104 9.33 5.86 19.22
C ALA A 104 10.67 5.78 19.97
N ALA A 105 11.74 6.28 19.36
CA ALA A 105 13.06 6.35 20.00
C ALA A 105 13.05 7.28 21.22
N HIS A 106 12.37 8.43 21.12
CA HIS A 106 12.23 9.37 22.24
C HIS A 106 11.44 8.78 23.42
N LEU A 107 10.43 7.97 23.12
CA LEU A 107 9.59 7.29 24.11
C LEU A 107 10.16 5.96 24.60
N MET A 108 11.33 5.53 24.09
CA MET A 108 11.97 4.24 24.36
C MET A 108 10.99 3.05 24.24
N SER A 109 10.04 3.13 23.30
CA SER A 109 8.95 2.18 23.13
C SER A 109 9.19 1.23 21.97
N TYR A 110 9.39 -0.06 22.27
CA TYR A 110 9.47 -1.10 21.23
C TYR A 110 8.19 -1.17 20.36
N VAL A 111 7.03 -1.07 20.99
CA VAL A 111 5.75 -1.05 20.29
C VAL A 111 5.66 0.15 19.33
N GLY A 112 6.17 1.31 19.75
CA GLY A 112 6.27 2.49 18.90
C GLY A 112 7.12 2.24 17.64
N VAL A 113 8.25 1.54 17.77
CA VAL A 113 9.09 1.15 16.63
C VAL A 113 8.33 0.21 15.67
N CYS A 114 7.56 -0.73 16.21
CA CYS A 114 6.72 -1.62 15.39
C CYS A 114 5.67 -0.85 14.58
N PHE A 115 5.12 0.25 15.12
CA PHE A 115 4.18 1.11 14.43
C PHE A 115 4.81 2.00 13.36
N ALA A 116 6.14 2.15 13.30
CA ALA A 116 6.79 2.98 12.29
C ALA A 116 6.51 2.49 10.86
N ASN A 117 6.55 1.19 10.62
CA ASN A 117 6.19 0.62 9.32
C ASN A 117 4.68 0.69 9.06
N ALA A 118 3.87 0.35 10.05
CA ALA A 118 2.42 0.35 9.96
C ALA A 118 1.87 1.75 9.60
N SER A 119 2.35 2.79 10.27
CA SER A 119 1.96 4.18 9.99
C SER A 119 2.39 4.65 8.60
N ALA A 120 3.59 4.27 8.17
CA ALA A 120 4.10 4.58 6.83
C ALA A 120 3.21 3.96 5.74
N TRP A 121 2.83 2.70 5.90
CA TRP A 121 1.93 2.03 4.94
C TRP A 121 0.52 2.62 4.94
N LEU A 122 0.00 2.98 6.10
CA LEU A 122 -1.32 3.59 6.19
C LEU A 122 -1.35 4.96 5.50
N THR A 123 -0.39 5.84 5.83
CA THR A 123 -0.32 7.20 5.26
C THR A 123 -0.07 7.19 3.76
N ALA A 124 0.89 6.38 3.28
CA ALA A 124 1.15 6.23 1.85
C ALA A 124 -0.03 5.59 1.11
N GLY A 125 -0.70 4.60 1.72
CA GLY A 125 -1.90 3.98 1.16
C GLY A 125 -3.03 4.97 0.98
N ILE A 126 -3.32 5.78 2.00
CA ILE A 126 -4.34 6.84 1.93
C ILE A 126 -3.98 7.88 0.87
N PHE A 127 -2.72 8.34 0.83
CA PHE A 127 -2.25 9.30 -0.17
C PHE A 127 -2.44 8.77 -1.60
N LEU A 128 -2.00 7.56 -1.88
CA LEU A 128 -2.12 6.96 -3.21
C LEU A 128 -3.57 6.64 -3.58
N TRP A 129 -4.41 6.26 -2.62
CA TRP A 129 -5.84 6.07 -2.83
C TRP A 129 -6.52 7.39 -3.25
N ILE A 130 -6.24 8.50 -2.56
CA ILE A 130 -6.76 9.83 -2.91
C ILE A 130 -6.26 10.25 -4.30
N ALA A 131 -4.95 10.10 -4.56
CA ALA A 131 -4.34 10.43 -5.85
C ALA A 131 -4.98 9.62 -7.00
N TYR A 132 -5.19 8.32 -6.81
CA TYR A 132 -5.85 7.47 -7.79
C TYR A 132 -7.27 7.94 -8.11
N HIS A 133 -8.09 8.23 -7.09
CA HIS A 133 -9.46 8.68 -7.31
C HIS A 133 -9.53 10.05 -7.97
N PHE A 134 -8.64 10.96 -7.59
CA PHE A 134 -8.55 12.29 -8.21
C PHE A 134 -8.17 12.20 -9.69
N LEU A 135 -7.12 11.44 -10.00
CA LEU A 135 -6.63 11.30 -11.37
C LEU A 135 -7.62 10.51 -12.26
N MET A 136 -8.29 9.49 -11.73
CA MET A 136 -9.34 8.78 -12.45
C MET A 136 -10.53 9.69 -12.79
N LYS A 137 -10.94 10.58 -11.88
CA LYS A 137 -11.99 11.58 -12.16
C LYS A 137 -11.54 12.55 -13.25
N LYS A 138 -10.28 13.00 -13.21
CA LYS A 138 -9.70 13.87 -14.23
C LYS A 138 -9.71 13.21 -15.61
N MET A 139 -9.24 11.97 -15.72
CA MET A 139 -9.21 11.20 -16.97
C MET A 139 -10.62 10.99 -17.55
N VAL A 140 -11.62 10.67 -16.72
CA VAL A 140 -13.02 10.53 -17.16
C VAL A 140 -13.54 11.86 -17.73
N ARG A 141 -13.22 12.98 -17.08
CA ARG A 141 -13.64 14.31 -17.56
C ARG A 141 -12.98 14.66 -18.90
N GLU A 142 -11.68 14.43 -19.03
CA GLU A 142 -10.94 14.70 -20.26
C GLU A 142 -11.46 13.86 -21.43
N LYS A 143 -11.78 12.59 -21.17
CA LYS A 143 -12.37 11.70 -22.18
C LYS A 143 -13.72 12.22 -22.68
N LYS A 144 -14.62 12.65 -21.78
CA LYS A 144 -15.93 13.22 -22.16
C LYS A 144 -15.77 14.47 -23.03
N VAL A 145 -14.90 15.38 -22.62
CA VAL A 145 -14.65 16.63 -23.39
C VAL A 145 -14.08 16.31 -24.78
N HIS A 146 -13.23 15.31 -24.89
CA HIS A 146 -12.70 14.88 -26.19
C HIS A 146 -13.78 14.26 -27.08
N GLU A 147 -14.65 13.39 -26.54
CA GLU A 147 -15.78 12.80 -27.26
C GLU A 147 -16.76 13.87 -27.75
N GLU A 148 -17.09 14.87 -26.91
CA GLU A 148 -17.96 15.98 -27.29
C GLU A 148 -17.35 16.82 -28.43
N ARG A 149 -16.05 17.09 -28.41
CA ARG A 149 -15.35 17.80 -29.51
C ARG A 149 -15.38 17.03 -30.82
N MET A 150 -15.10 15.74 -30.77
CA MET A 150 -15.14 14.89 -31.97
C MET A 150 -16.53 14.81 -32.60
N LEU A 151 -17.57 14.77 -31.76
CA LEU A 151 -18.97 14.80 -32.24
C LEU A 151 -19.32 16.15 -32.88
N ALA A 152 -18.86 17.26 -32.29
CA ALA A 152 -19.10 18.61 -32.83
C ALA A 152 -18.39 18.80 -34.18
N GLU A 153 -17.16 18.29 -34.35
CA GLU A 153 -16.42 18.31 -35.61
C GLU A 153 -17.05 17.43 -36.69
N ALA A 154 -17.63 16.29 -36.32
CA ALA A 154 -18.29 15.38 -37.25
C ALA A 154 -19.65 15.88 -37.77
N MET A 155 -20.24 16.89 -37.10
CA MET A 155 -21.51 17.54 -37.48
C MET A 155 -21.33 18.78 -38.36
N GLN A 156 -20.11 19.21 -38.61
CA GLN A 156 -19.76 20.35 -39.53
C GLN A 156 -19.36 19.81 -40.91
#